data_316bd110ec8ba28516d9bad419faf72d
#
_entry.id   316bd110ec8ba28516d9bad419faf72d
#
_cell.length_a   1.000
_cell.length_b   1.000
_cell.length_c   1.000
_cell.angle_alpha   90.00
_cell.angle_beta   90.00
_cell.angle_gamma   90.00
#
_symmetry.space_group_name_H-M   'P 1'
#
loop_
_entity.id
_entity.type
_entity.pdbx_description
1 polymer ?
#
loop_
_entity_poly.entity_id
_entity_poly.type
_entity_poly.pdbx_seq_one_letter_code
_entity_poly.pdbx_strand_id
1 'polypeptide(L)'
;MLLRIEEAIKDLMSAIQMSRLYPDWHPQFKKGIEKSYLSLNQALSQQEEIVIGIIGEEFAFGNEIFFNLSKRSKPMIQYLKGKGIERIVFYRGLKEEELSGFVSFLAAFKDEIKPDLQKEFTARNIKNIAAGKIKAGGALSEDITKAVDYFSLYDDSLKKFTKSIDSVINAEELDHVSFQLSVQSVMDNLLGKYQELLNFAAVQRYDVKTFSHILNVSILSMYFSGRLGFNKEAVREIGSAALFHDIGKIYISRKIIRKSGKLTEQEFDKIKNHVILGAELMLEYVDSLGMLPVVVAYEHHLKYDRSGYPKPAFPCKMHVASLIVSICDVYDALSSRRSYKADYPPQVIYEIMLKDKGKAFEPVLLDKFFSLIGVWPIGSKVILNDGRVVLVKEENEDDIFSPRVEVKDSGEILDLKALKNTLKIERYINPYTESEKKGQN
;
A
#
# COMPACT_ATOMS: atom_id res chain seq x y z
N MET A 1 -6.10 10.45 -16.76
CA MET A 1 -4.67 10.80 -16.65
C MET A 1 -3.81 9.56 -16.43
N LEU A 2 -4.01 8.79 -15.39
CA LEU A 2 -3.19 7.59 -15.07
C LEU A 2 -3.10 6.56 -16.21
N LEU A 3 -4.20 6.24 -16.88
CA LEU A 3 -4.22 5.35 -18.05
C LEU A 3 -3.30 5.85 -19.18
N ARG A 4 -3.23 7.17 -19.40
CA ARG A 4 -2.35 7.77 -20.41
C ARG A 4 -0.89 7.67 -20.01
N ILE A 5 -0.59 7.83 -18.71
CA ILE A 5 0.78 7.66 -18.18
C ILE A 5 1.20 6.19 -18.29
N GLU A 6 0.32 5.26 -17.92
CA GLU A 6 0.58 3.82 -18.07
C GLU A 6 0.84 3.46 -19.54
N GLU A 7 0.08 4.01 -20.47
CA GLU A 7 0.27 3.82 -21.91
C GLU A 7 1.62 4.44 -22.38
N ALA A 8 1.94 5.64 -21.92
CA ALA A 8 3.20 6.30 -22.25
C ALA A 8 4.43 5.52 -21.71
N ILE A 9 4.36 4.98 -20.51
CA ILE A 9 5.41 4.11 -19.94
C ILE A 9 5.53 2.84 -20.79
N LYS A 10 4.43 2.20 -21.16
CA LYS A 10 4.40 0.99 -21.97
C LYS A 10 5.02 1.21 -23.35
N ASP A 11 4.67 2.32 -24.00
CA ASP A 11 5.20 2.65 -25.32
C ASP A 11 6.70 3.02 -25.26
N LEU A 12 7.11 3.74 -24.21
CA LEU A 12 8.53 4.02 -23.96
C LEU A 12 9.33 2.73 -23.74
N MET A 13 8.81 1.79 -22.94
CA MET A 13 9.49 0.50 -22.73
C MET A 13 9.60 -0.30 -24.03
N SER A 14 8.56 -0.26 -24.85
CA SER A 14 8.58 -0.88 -26.18
C SER A 14 9.65 -0.23 -27.09
N ALA A 15 9.75 1.10 -27.10
CA ALA A 15 10.76 1.80 -27.88
C ALA A 15 12.18 1.45 -27.42
N ILE A 16 12.44 1.38 -26.10
CA ILE A 16 13.73 0.96 -25.55
C ILE A 16 14.03 -0.50 -25.92
N GLN A 17 13.04 -1.39 -25.91
CA GLN A 17 13.23 -2.77 -26.34
C GLN A 17 13.56 -2.87 -27.83
N MET A 18 12.89 -2.09 -28.68
CA MET A 18 13.15 -2.04 -30.13
C MET A 18 14.56 -1.53 -30.43
N SER A 19 15.06 -0.53 -29.69
CA SER A 19 16.42 0.00 -29.87
C SER A 19 17.54 -1.01 -29.59
N ARG A 20 17.26 -2.05 -28.81
CA ARG A 20 18.21 -3.15 -28.54
C ARG A 20 18.24 -4.19 -29.65
N LEU A 21 17.17 -4.25 -30.47
CA LEU A 21 17.02 -5.24 -31.54
C LEU A 21 17.31 -4.66 -32.92
N TYR A 22 17.09 -3.37 -33.10
CA TYR A 22 17.17 -2.71 -34.39
C TYR A 22 18.02 -1.42 -34.30
N PRO A 23 18.86 -1.11 -35.30
CA PRO A 23 19.58 0.15 -35.37
C PRO A 23 18.59 1.32 -35.57
N ASP A 24 19.04 2.53 -35.26
CA ASP A 24 18.24 3.77 -35.26
C ASP A 24 17.60 4.16 -36.59
N TRP A 25 18.23 3.75 -37.72
CA TRP A 25 17.68 3.95 -39.06
C TRP A 25 16.58 2.96 -39.46
N HIS A 26 16.37 1.86 -38.68
CA HIS A 26 15.43 0.81 -39.03
C HIS A 26 13.96 1.27 -38.84
N PRO A 27 13.02 0.93 -39.77
CA PRO A 27 11.63 1.37 -39.71
C PRO A 27 10.89 1.00 -38.40
N GLN A 28 11.18 -0.16 -37.82
CA GLN A 28 10.57 -0.59 -36.55
C GLN A 28 11.01 0.27 -35.36
N PHE A 29 12.30 0.67 -35.32
CA PHE A 29 12.79 1.60 -34.33
C PHE A 29 12.07 2.95 -34.44
N LYS A 30 12.03 3.54 -35.65
CA LYS A 30 11.35 4.82 -35.90
C LYS A 30 9.89 4.80 -35.50
N LYS A 31 9.17 3.73 -35.87
CA LYS A 31 7.76 3.55 -35.48
C LYS A 31 7.58 3.45 -33.96
N GLY A 32 8.51 2.79 -33.27
CA GLY A 32 8.52 2.71 -31.79
C GLY A 32 8.72 4.07 -31.13
N ILE A 33 9.65 4.89 -31.66
CA ILE A 33 9.92 6.26 -31.20
C ILE A 33 8.70 7.16 -31.45
N GLU A 34 8.16 7.18 -32.66
CA GLU A 34 6.96 7.97 -33.01
C GLU A 34 5.80 7.66 -32.05
N LYS A 35 5.51 6.38 -31.83
CA LYS A 35 4.42 5.97 -30.94
C LYS A 35 4.67 6.42 -29.50
N SER A 36 5.88 6.21 -28.99
CA SER A 36 6.26 6.64 -27.64
C SER A 36 6.23 8.16 -27.48
N TYR A 37 6.67 8.90 -28.49
CA TYR A 37 6.61 10.35 -28.52
C TYR A 37 5.16 10.87 -28.46
N LEU A 38 4.26 10.30 -29.28
CA LEU A 38 2.85 10.71 -29.29
C LEU A 38 2.19 10.49 -27.92
N SER A 39 2.38 9.33 -27.30
CA SER A 39 1.79 9.04 -25.99
C SER A 39 2.37 9.91 -24.87
N LEU A 40 3.71 10.16 -24.86
CA LEU A 40 4.34 11.08 -23.92
C LEU A 40 3.89 12.52 -24.12
N ASN A 41 3.81 13.00 -25.37
CA ASN A 41 3.41 14.37 -25.66
C ASN A 41 1.93 14.61 -25.33
N GLN A 42 1.06 13.60 -25.55
CA GLN A 42 -0.31 13.66 -25.12
C GLN A 42 -0.44 13.73 -23.59
N ALA A 43 0.39 13.04 -22.84
CA ALA A 43 0.43 13.13 -21.39
C ALA A 43 0.99 14.49 -20.91
N LEU A 44 2.05 15.00 -21.56
CA LEU A 44 2.66 16.33 -21.29
C LEU A 44 1.73 17.51 -21.64
N SER A 45 0.72 17.31 -22.48
CA SER A 45 -0.23 18.39 -22.79
C SER A 45 -1.02 18.86 -21.57
N GLN A 46 -1.12 18.04 -20.53
CA GLN A 46 -1.89 18.31 -19.31
C GLN A 46 -1.02 18.71 -18.10
N GLN A 47 0.31 18.67 -18.22
CA GLN A 47 1.25 19.00 -17.12
C GLN A 47 2.60 19.46 -17.68
N GLU A 48 3.36 20.19 -16.85
CA GLU A 48 4.68 20.76 -17.25
C GLU A 48 5.74 19.66 -17.31
N GLU A 49 5.63 18.63 -16.48
CA GLU A 49 6.57 17.50 -16.46
C GLU A 49 5.88 16.18 -16.13
N ILE A 50 6.48 15.09 -16.61
CA ILE A 50 6.14 13.71 -16.25
C ILE A 50 7.36 13.10 -15.57
N VAL A 51 7.21 12.71 -14.32
CA VAL A 51 8.25 12.05 -13.54
C VAL A 51 7.90 10.57 -13.40
N ILE A 52 8.66 9.71 -14.08
CA ILE A 52 8.57 8.25 -13.95
C ILE A 52 9.67 7.81 -13.01
N GLY A 53 9.31 7.25 -11.87
CA GLY A 53 10.22 6.64 -10.90
C GLY A 53 10.27 5.13 -11.04
N ILE A 54 11.38 4.52 -10.63
CA ILE A 54 11.49 3.08 -10.39
C ILE A 54 11.76 2.90 -8.91
N ILE A 55 10.77 2.34 -8.20
CA ILE A 55 10.79 2.14 -6.76
C ILE A 55 10.79 0.64 -6.52
N GLY A 56 11.85 0.11 -5.90
CA GLY A 56 12.01 -1.34 -5.81
C GLY A 56 12.08 -1.99 -7.21
N GLU A 57 11.12 -2.80 -7.57
CA GLU A 57 10.95 -3.41 -8.90
C GLU A 57 9.71 -2.88 -9.65
N GLU A 58 9.22 -1.68 -9.27
CA GLU A 58 7.96 -1.14 -9.76
C GLU A 58 8.13 0.24 -10.39
N PHE A 59 7.36 0.51 -11.48
CA PHE A 59 7.22 1.85 -12.01
C PHE A 59 6.25 2.67 -11.18
N ALA A 60 6.61 3.92 -10.94
CA ALA A 60 5.82 4.89 -10.18
C ALA A 60 5.68 6.21 -10.93
N PHE A 61 4.54 6.90 -10.72
CA PHE A 61 4.27 8.24 -11.19
C PHE A 61 3.48 9.00 -10.13
N GLY A 62 4.03 10.09 -9.61
CA GLY A 62 3.45 10.77 -8.45
C GLY A 62 3.36 9.80 -7.26
N ASN A 63 2.15 9.63 -6.74
CA ASN A 63 1.85 8.69 -5.65
C ASN A 63 1.30 7.34 -6.14
N GLU A 64 1.39 7.06 -7.45
CA GLU A 64 0.80 5.87 -8.06
C GLU A 64 1.88 4.88 -8.49
N ILE A 65 1.62 3.58 -8.32
CA ILE A 65 2.50 2.50 -8.73
C ILE A 65 1.78 1.60 -9.73
N PHE A 66 2.47 1.27 -10.81
CA PHE A 66 1.92 0.48 -11.92
C PHE A 66 2.29 -1.00 -11.81
N PHE A 67 1.74 -1.71 -10.82
CA PHE A 67 2.07 -3.12 -10.54
C PHE A 67 1.94 -4.05 -11.74
N ASN A 68 0.80 -4.00 -12.46
CA ASN A 68 0.57 -4.88 -13.61
C ASN A 68 1.54 -4.61 -14.75
N LEU A 69 1.87 -3.34 -15.00
CA LEU A 69 2.85 -2.93 -15.97
C LEU A 69 4.25 -3.37 -15.56
N SER A 70 4.62 -3.12 -14.33
CA SER A 70 5.93 -3.46 -13.76
C SER A 70 6.19 -4.95 -13.79
N LYS A 71 5.21 -5.78 -13.42
CA LYS A 71 5.31 -7.24 -13.50
C LYS A 71 5.65 -7.73 -14.90
N ARG A 72 5.06 -7.11 -15.94
CA ARG A 72 5.34 -7.42 -17.35
C ARG A 72 6.65 -6.83 -17.85
N SER A 73 7.11 -5.77 -17.21
CA SER A 73 8.29 -4.99 -17.60
C SER A 73 9.50 -5.23 -16.70
N LYS A 74 9.47 -6.26 -15.85
CA LYS A 74 10.55 -6.57 -14.89
C LYS A 74 11.96 -6.61 -15.50
N PRO A 75 12.20 -7.25 -16.66
CA PRO A 75 13.51 -7.23 -17.29
C PRO A 75 13.97 -5.82 -17.68
N MET A 76 13.02 -4.93 -18.06
CA MET A 76 13.30 -3.55 -18.41
C MET A 76 13.65 -2.70 -17.19
N ILE A 77 12.93 -2.91 -16.07
CA ILE A 77 13.24 -2.26 -14.81
C ILE A 77 14.65 -2.61 -14.36
N GLN A 78 15.01 -3.89 -14.40
CA GLN A 78 16.37 -4.35 -14.07
C GLN A 78 17.41 -3.74 -14.99
N TYR A 79 17.10 -3.65 -16.29
CA TYR A 79 17.97 -3.02 -17.29
C TYR A 79 18.22 -1.53 -16.97
N LEU A 80 17.20 -0.75 -16.67
CA LEU A 80 17.32 0.67 -16.31
C LEU A 80 18.10 0.84 -14.99
N LYS A 81 17.80 0.04 -13.98
CA LYS A 81 18.51 0.08 -12.68
C LYS A 81 19.97 -0.29 -12.83
N GLY A 82 20.31 -1.29 -13.65
CA GLY A 82 21.69 -1.64 -13.99
C GLY A 82 22.46 -0.46 -14.56
N LYS A 83 21.80 0.42 -15.31
CA LYS A 83 22.35 1.66 -15.85
C LYS A 83 22.34 2.86 -14.89
N GLY A 84 21.91 2.65 -13.65
CA GLY A 84 21.81 3.69 -12.63
C GLY A 84 20.65 4.66 -12.87
N ILE A 85 19.61 4.24 -13.60
CA ILE A 85 18.42 5.04 -13.88
C ILE A 85 17.27 4.50 -13.01
N GLU A 86 16.90 5.29 -12.03
CA GLU A 86 15.78 5.05 -11.13
C GLU A 86 14.68 6.13 -11.27
N ARG A 87 14.98 7.20 -12.02
CA ARG A 87 14.08 8.30 -12.31
C ARG A 87 14.30 8.79 -13.73
N ILE A 88 13.21 9.01 -14.47
CA ILE A 88 13.19 9.67 -15.78
C ILE A 88 12.16 10.79 -15.70
N VAL A 89 12.56 12.00 -16.13
CA VAL A 89 11.69 13.17 -16.19
C VAL A 89 11.59 13.62 -17.63
N PHE A 90 10.37 13.80 -18.11
CA PHE A 90 10.10 14.40 -19.42
C PHE A 90 9.45 15.76 -19.17
N TYR A 91 9.97 16.80 -19.84
CA TYR A 91 9.45 18.15 -19.73
C TYR A 91 8.60 18.53 -20.94
N ARG A 92 7.64 19.44 -20.72
CA ARG A 92 6.87 20.03 -21.82
C ARG A 92 7.80 20.67 -22.86
N GLY A 93 7.52 20.44 -24.13
CA GLY A 93 8.41 20.83 -25.23
C GLY A 93 9.38 19.73 -25.68
N LEU A 94 9.23 18.51 -25.14
CA LEU A 94 9.94 17.32 -25.62
C LEU A 94 9.81 17.21 -27.14
N LYS A 95 10.92 16.94 -27.81
CA LYS A 95 10.97 16.69 -29.26
C LYS A 95 11.23 15.21 -29.54
N GLU A 96 10.77 14.77 -30.70
CA GLU A 96 10.94 13.37 -31.13
C GLU A 96 12.43 12.99 -31.27
N GLU A 97 13.26 13.92 -31.75
CA GLU A 97 14.69 13.72 -31.87
C GLU A 97 15.38 13.54 -30.52
N GLU A 98 14.92 14.25 -29.48
CA GLU A 98 15.46 14.10 -28.13
C GLU A 98 15.10 12.73 -27.54
N LEU A 99 13.87 12.27 -27.76
CA LEU A 99 13.43 10.93 -27.34
C LEU A 99 14.22 9.84 -28.09
N SER A 100 14.39 10.00 -29.41
CA SER A 100 15.19 9.08 -30.19
C SER A 100 16.64 9.02 -29.71
N GLY A 101 17.26 10.19 -29.46
CA GLY A 101 18.61 10.29 -28.91
C GLY A 101 18.75 9.64 -27.53
N PHE A 102 17.77 9.82 -26.66
CA PHE A 102 17.71 9.21 -25.32
C PHE A 102 17.62 7.68 -25.40
N VAL A 103 16.69 7.16 -26.22
CA VAL A 103 16.49 5.72 -26.38
C VAL A 103 17.70 5.04 -27.02
N SER A 104 18.29 5.66 -28.04
CA SER A 104 19.53 5.18 -28.68
C SER A 104 20.72 5.20 -27.72
N PHE A 105 20.81 6.22 -26.87
CA PHE A 105 21.85 6.29 -25.83
C PHE A 105 21.69 5.13 -24.85
N LEU A 106 20.47 4.83 -24.37
CA LEU A 106 20.23 3.71 -23.48
C LEU A 106 20.66 2.38 -24.10
N ALA A 107 20.41 2.16 -25.38
CA ALA A 107 20.81 0.94 -26.09
C ALA A 107 22.33 0.79 -26.25
N ALA A 108 23.03 1.89 -26.51
CA ALA A 108 24.48 1.91 -26.71
C ALA A 108 25.30 1.86 -25.41
N PHE A 109 24.66 2.04 -24.28
CA PHE A 109 25.29 2.13 -22.96
C PHE A 109 25.82 0.75 -22.52
N LYS A 110 27.12 0.58 -22.37
CA LYS A 110 27.74 -0.65 -21.84
C LYS A 110 27.86 -0.58 -20.32
N ASP A 111 27.62 -1.70 -19.63
CA ASP A 111 27.46 -1.76 -18.17
C ASP A 111 28.75 -1.50 -17.36
N GLU A 112 29.94 -1.45 -18.03
CA GLU A 112 31.24 -1.34 -17.36
C GLU A 112 31.63 0.09 -16.94
N ILE A 113 31.01 1.12 -17.51
CA ILE A 113 31.36 2.53 -17.24
C ILE A 113 30.05 3.28 -16.96
N LYS A 114 29.90 3.85 -15.77
CA LYS A 114 28.77 4.72 -15.43
C LYS A 114 29.05 6.15 -15.92
N PRO A 115 28.56 6.57 -17.08
CA PRO A 115 28.82 7.93 -17.59
C PRO A 115 28.04 8.95 -16.73
N ASP A 116 28.51 10.17 -16.74
CA ASP A 116 27.77 11.33 -16.29
C ASP A 116 26.63 11.59 -17.27
N LEU A 117 25.42 11.13 -16.90
CA LEU A 117 24.22 11.23 -17.74
C LEU A 117 23.96 12.67 -18.21
N GLN A 118 24.28 13.68 -17.39
CA GLN A 118 24.05 15.07 -17.69
C GLN A 118 24.98 15.57 -18.81
N LYS A 119 26.24 15.14 -18.80
CA LYS A 119 27.20 15.44 -19.88
C LYS A 119 26.78 14.75 -21.18
N GLU A 120 26.36 13.50 -21.12
CA GLU A 120 25.91 12.75 -22.28
C GLU A 120 24.66 13.35 -22.94
N PHE A 121 23.70 13.79 -22.13
CA PHE A 121 22.48 14.43 -22.62
C PHE A 121 22.80 15.80 -23.27
N THR A 122 23.69 16.56 -22.65
CA THR A 122 24.17 17.84 -23.25
C THR A 122 24.84 17.61 -24.58
N ALA A 123 25.75 16.61 -24.69
CA ALA A 123 26.44 16.28 -25.90
C ALA A 123 25.52 15.84 -27.06
N ARG A 124 24.36 15.26 -26.71
CA ARG A 124 23.31 14.80 -27.65
C ARG A 124 22.19 15.82 -27.86
N ASN A 125 22.34 17.03 -27.32
CA ASN A 125 21.33 18.10 -27.37
C ASN A 125 19.95 17.69 -26.80
N ILE A 126 19.93 16.79 -25.81
CA ILE A 126 18.73 16.37 -25.08
C ILE A 126 18.52 17.36 -23.95
N LYS A 127 17.47 18.19 -24.03
CA LYS A 127 17.18 19.28 -23.10
C LYS A 127 15.94 18.99 -22.26
N ASN A 128 14.97 18.30 -22.85
CA ASN A 128 13.65 18.06 -22.25
C ASN A 128 13.53 16.65 -21.62
N ILE A 129 14.65 15.98 -21.37
CA ILE A 129 14.71 14.70 -20.65
C ILE A 129 15.79 14.79 -19.58
N ALA A 130 15.45 14.41 -18.36
CA ALA A 130 16.44 14.17 -17.30
C ALA A 130 16.30 12.73 -16.80
N ALA A 131 17.42 12.08 -16.50
CA ALA A 131 17.44 10.74 -15.95
C ALA A 131 18.56 10.57 -14.93
N GLY A 132 18.41 9.67 -13.98
CA GLY A 132 19.42 9.42 -12.97
C GLY A 132 18.91 8.58 -11.80
N LYS A 133 19.72 8.52 -10.76
CA LYS A 133 19.31 7.92 -9.48
C LYS A 133 18.37 8.86 -8.74
N ILE A 134 17.49 8.29 -7.93
CA ILE A 134 16.75 9.04 -6.93
C ILE A 134 17.78 9.46 -5.87
N LYS A 135 18.27 10.71 -5.93
CA LYS A 135 19.15 11.26 -4.89
C LYS A 135 18.28 11.70 -3.71
N ALA A 136 18.55 11.16 -2.55
CA ALA A 136 18.07 11.71 -1.29
C ALA A 136 18.74 13.09 -1.06
N GLY A 137 18.22 14.16 -1.64
CA GLY A 137 18.86 15.47 -1.47
C GLY A 137 18.54 16.54 -2.50
N GLY A 138 17.71 16.29 -3.50
CA GLY A 138 17.33 17.29 -4.49
C GLY A 138 15.82 17.41 -4.61
N ALA A 139 15.21 18.43 -3.97
CA ALA A 139 13.85 19.00 -4.18
C ALA A 139 12.63 18.04 -4.16
N LEU A 140 12.78 16.80 -3.75
CA LEU A 140 11.69 15.97 -3.22
C LEU A 140 11.69 16.18 -1.72
N SER A 141 10.55 16.55 -1.14
CA SER A 141 10.43 16.74 0.30
C SER A 141 10.95 15.51 1.05
N GLU A 142 11.51 15.68 2.25
CA GLU A 142 11.92 14.58 3.13
C GLU A 142 10.83 13.52 3.28
N ASP A 143 9.57 13.91 3.17
CA ASP A 143 8.39 13.05 3.23
C ASP A 143 8.31 12.04 2.07
N ILE A 144 8.75 12.40 0.85
CA ILE A 144 8.75 11.47 -0.30
C ILE A 144 9.90 10.47 -0.18
N THR A 145 11.05 10.89 0.32
CA THR A 145 12.19 10.00 0.54
C THR A 145 11.87 8.97 1.63
N LYS A 146 11.22 9.39 2.71
CA LYS A 146 10.72 8.50 3.77
C LYS A 146 9.65 7.55 3.24
N ALA A 147 8.70 8.04 2.45
CA ALA A 147 7.66 7.21 1.84
C ALA A 147 8.24 6.12 0.91
N VAL A 148 9.30 6.42 0.17
CA VAL A 148 10.03 5.46 -0.68
C VAL A 148 10.69 4.36 0.14
N ASP A 149 11.33 4.70 1.27
CA ASP A 149 11.99 3.73 2.15
C ASP A 149 10.96 2.81 2.84
N TYR A 150 9.83 3.36 3.28
CA TYR A 150 8.73 2.60 3.89
C TYR A 150 8.03 1.70 2.89
N PHE A 151 7.86 2.16 1.64
CA PHE A 151 7.27 1.33 0.59
C PHE A 151 8.14 0.10 0.28
N SER A 152 9.44 0.29 0.15
CA SER A 152 10.39 -0.81 -0.07
C SER A 152 10.33 -1.84 1.07
N LEU A 153 10.28 -1.38 2.31
CA LEU A 153 10.17 -2.23 3.49
C LEU A 153 8.85 -3.01 3.53
N TYR A 154 7.74 -2.34 3.19
CA TYR A 154 6.42 -2.94 3.11
C TYR A 154 6.36 -4.02 2.02
N ASP A 155 6.85 -3.70 0.82
CA ASP A 155 6.88 -4.61 -0.31
C ASP A 155 7.78 -5.82 -0.08
N ASP A 156 8.95 -5.64 0.54
CA ASP A 156 9.85 -6.74 0.91
C ASP A 156 9.22 -7.65 1.98
N SER A 157 8.53 -7.08 2.95
CA SER A 157 7.80 -7.84 3.97
C SER A 157 6.64 -8.61 3.34
N LEU A 158 5.91 -8.01 2.41
CA LEU A 158 4.84 -8.64 1.65
C LEU A 158 5.36 -9.81 0.80
N LYS A 159 6.48 -9.63 0.08
CA LYS A 159 7.11 -10.69 -0.72
C LYS A 159 7.56 -11.88 0.12
N LYS A 160 8.23 -11.60 1.25
CA LYS A 160 8.69 -12.64 2.18
C LYS A 160 7.52 -13.41 2.76
N PHE A 161 6.48 -12.71 3.20
CA PHE A 161 5.27 -13.33 3.72
C PHE A 161 4.56 -14.19 2.67
N THR A 162 4.35 -13.65 1.45
CA THR A 162 3.75 -14.40 0.33
C THR A 162 4.53 -15.66 0.02
N LYS A 163 5.87 -15.58 -0.04
CA LYS A 163 6.72 -16.76 -0.28
C LYS A 163 6.57 -17.81 0.82
N SER A 164 6.51 -17.39 2.07
CA SER A 164 6.31 -18.30 3.21
C SER A 164 4.95 -19.00 3.14
N ILE A 165 3.89 -18.27 2.77
CA ILE A 165 2.55 -18.86 2.59
C ILE A 165 2.49 -19.80 1.37
N ASP A 166 3.10 -19.42 0.23
CA ASP A 166 3.14 -20.28 -0.97
C ASP A 166 3.83 -21.60 -0.67
N SER A 167 4.88 -21.59 0.16
CA SER A 167 5.55 -22.82 0.61
C SER A 167 4.62 -23.72 1.44
N VAL A 168 3.79 -23.13 2.33
CA VAL A 168 2.77 -23.87 3.10
C VAL A 168 1.72 -24.47 2.17
N ILE A 169 1.26 -23.72 1.16
CA ILE A 169 0.21 -24.16 0.23
C ILE A 169 0.68 -25.34 -0.64
N ASN A 170 1.94 -25.32 -1.08
CA ASN A 170 2.47 -26.31 -2.01
C ASN A 170 2.84 -27.64 -1.34
N ALA A 171 2.66 -27.77 -0.01
CA ALA A 171 2.98 -28.98 0.77
C ALA A 171 4.41 -29.52 0.51
N GLU A 172 5.33 -28.66 0.08
CA GLU A 172 6.75 -28.98 0.13
C GLU A 172 7.12 -29.22 1.59
N GLU A 173 7.95 -30.23 1.87
CA GLU A 173 8.45 -30.48 3.22
C GLU A 173 9.08 -29.18 3.76
N LEU A 174 8.30 -28.43 4.52
CA LEU A 174 8.73 -27.17 5.10
C LEU A 174 9.66 -27.48 6.25
N ASP A 175 10.89 -27.03 6.09
CA ASP A 175 11.77 -26.85 7.22
C ASP A 175 11.12 -25.80 8.15
N HIS A 176 10.55 -26.27 9.26
CA HIS A 176 9.93 -25.43 10.29
C HIS A 176 10.83 -24.28 10.73
N VAL A 177 12.15 -24.49 10.77
CA VAL A 177 13.13 -23.46 11.12
C VAL A 177 13.19 -22.38 10.07
N SER A 178 13.24 -22.73 8.79
CA SER A 178 13.25 -21.75 7.69
C SER A 178 11.95 -20.96 7.61
N PHE A 179 10.80 -21.58 7.89
CA PHE A 179 9.52 -20.89 7.98
C PHE A 179 9.50 -19.90 9.14
N GLN A 180 9.90 -20.33 10.35
CA GLN A 180 10.02 -19.49 11.53
C GLN A 180 10.96 -18.29 11.30
N LEU A 181 12.14 -18.53 10.70
CA LEU A 181 13.10 -17.46 10.39
C LEU A 181 12.52 -16.47 9.37
N SER A 182 11.74 -16.94 8.39
CA SER A 182 11.08 -16.07 7.42
C SER A 182 10.03 -15.17 8.08
N VAL A 183 9.16 -15.74 8.92
CA VAL A 183 8.16 -14.98 9.70
C VAL A 183 8.85 -14.02 10.66
N GLN A 184 9.88 -14.48 11.37
CA GLN A 184 10.68 -13.64 12.28
C GLN A 184 11.29 -12.45 11.53
N SER A 185 11.88 -12.66 10.35
CA SER A 185 12.44 -11.58 9.53
C SER A 185 11.39 -10.55 9.10
N VAL A 186 10.18 -10.99 8.75
CA VAL A 186 9.06 -10.09 8.43
C VAL A 186 8.69 -9.28 9.67
N MET A 187 8.54 -9.94 10.82
CA MET A 187 8.17 -9.28 12.08
C MET A 187 9.21 -8.30 12.57
N ASP A 188 10.51 -8.61 12.45
CA ASP A 188 11.58 -7.72 12.85
C ASP A 188 11.62 -6.45 11.98
N ASN A 189 11.37 -6.59 10.67
CA ASN A 189 11.24 -5.46 9.76
C ASN A 189 10.04 -4.57 10.13
N LEU A 190 8.90 -5.18 10.47
CA LEU A 190 7.68 -4.44 10.85
C LEU A 190 7.83 -3.76 12.21
N LEU A 191 8.38 -4.46 13.22
CA LEU A 191 8.56 -3.93 14.58
C LEU A 191 9.49 -2.72 14.64
N GLY A 192 10.54 -2.71 13.82
CA GLY A 192 11.48 -1.59 13.79
C GLY A 192 10.86 -0.26 13.37
N LYS A 193 9.79 -0.30 12.61
CA LYS A 193 9.21 0.88 11.93
C LYS A 193 7.67 0.88 11.88
N TYR A 194 6.99 0.17 12.78
CA TYR A 194 5.52 0.02 12.69
C TYR A 194 4.76 1.35 12.83
N GLN A 195 5.28 2.32 13.59
CA GLN A 195 4.66 3.64 13.72
C GLN A 195 4.68 4.42 12.40
N GLU A 196 5.79 4.32 11.67
CA GLU A 196 5.94 4.96 10.37
C GLU A 196 5.17 4.22 9.28
N LEU A 197 5.15 2.88 9.34
CA LEU A 197 4.35 2.04 8.44
C LEU A 197 2.85 2.23 8.63
N LEU A 198 2.40 2.61 9.83
CA LEU A 198 0.99 2.95 10.07
C LEU A 198 0.54 4.13 9.20
N ASN A 199 1.34 5.19 9.15
CA ASN A 199 1.04 6.35 8.31
C ASN A 199 0.96 5.94 6.83
N PHE A 200 1.82 5.01 6.41
CA PHE A 200 1.82 4.46 5.07
C PHE A 200 0.58 3.57 4.81
N ALA A 201 0.23 2.67 5.72
CA ALA A 201 -0.95 1.81 5.62
C ALA A 201 -2.27 2.62 5.63
N ALA A 202 -2.33 3.71 6.41
CA ALA A 202 -3.48 4.60 6.44
C ALA A 202 -3.67 5.40 5.15
N VAL A 203 -2.59 5.68 4.40
CA VAL A 203 -2.61 6.40 3.12
C VAL A 203 -2.79 5.47 1.93
N GLN A 204 -2.27 4.24 2.01
CA GLN A 204 -2.35 3.26 0.91
C GLN A 204 -3.64 2.45 0.94
N ARG A 205 -4.66 2.97 0.29
CA ARG A 205 -5.92 2.26 -0.01
C ARG A 205 -5.85 1.52 -1.34
N TYR A 206 -4.76 0.76 -1.60
CA TYR A 206 -4.52 0.16 -2.91
C TYR A 206 -4.78 -1.35 -3.02
N ASP A 207 -5.17 -1.76 -4.21
CA ASP A 207 -5.84 -2.96 -4.67
C ASP A 207 -4.90 -4.15 -4.93
N VAL A 208 -4.22 -4.66 -3.89
CA VAL A 208 -3.64 -6.01 -3.90
C VAL A 208 -4.34 -6.84 -2.83
N LYS A 209 -5.43 -7.44 -3.22
CA LYS A 209 -6.66 -7.76 -2.46
C LYS A 209 -6.62 -8.72 -1.27
N THR A 210 -5.52 -9.36 -0.95
CA THR A 210 -5.52 -10.30 0.20
C THR A 210 -4.29 -10.11 1.08
N PHE A 211 -3.12 -10.05 0.50
CA PHE A 211 -1.86 -9.96 1.28
C PHE A 211 -1.63 -8.58 1.89
N SER A 212 -1.99 -7.50 1.19
CA SER A 212 -1.91 -6.15 1.75
C SER A 212 -2.83 -5.98 2.96
N HIS A 213 -4.04 -6.53 2.91
CA HIS A 213 -4.96 -6.55 4.04
C HIS A 213 -4.35 -7.26 5.26
N ILE A 214 -3.86 -8.46 5.08
CA ILE A 214 -3.24 -9.24 6.16
C ILE A 214 -2.05 -8.47 6.79
N LEU A 215 -1.21 -7.87 5.96
CA LEU A 215 -0.08 -7.07 6.43
C LEU A 215 -0.53 -5.80 7.15
N ASN A 216 -1.53 -5.09 6.63
CA ASN A 216 -2.11 -3.92 7.27
C ASN A 216 -2.71 -4.26 8.64
N VAL A 217 -3.47 -5.36 8.72
CA VAL A 217 -4.03 -5.81 10.00
C VAL A 217 -2.92 -6.13 11.00
N SER A 218 -1.82 -6.75 10.56
CA SER A 218 -0.66 -7.01 11.42
C SER A 218 -0.02 -5.71 11.92
N ILE A 219 0.23 -4.74 11.03
CA ILE A 219 0.82 -3.43 11.38
C ILE A 219 -0.08 -2.67 12.36
N LEU A 220 -1.38 -2.61 12.08
CA LEU A 220 -2.38 -1.97 12.94
C LEU A 220 -2.42 -2.63 14.32
N SER A 221 -2.39 -3.97 14.36
CA SER A 221 -2.43 -4.73 15.62
C SER A 221 -1.17 -4.52 16.45
N MET A 222 0.01 -4.45 15.82
CA MET A 222 1.28 -4.12 16.50
C MET A 222 1.27 -2.69 17.03
N TYR A 223 0.84 -1.73 16.22
CA TYR A 223 0.74 -0.35 16.66
C TYR A 223 -0.21 -0.24 17.85
N PHE A 224 -1.42 -0.79 17.73
CA PHE A 224 -2.44 -0.71 18.76
C PHE A 224 -1.96 -1.38 20.05
N SER A 225 -1.45 -2.62 20.00
CA SER A 225 -0.94 -3.31 21.19
C SER A 225 0.25 -2.58 21.82
N GLY A 226 1.17 -2.04 21.03
CA GLY A 226 2.29 -1.23 21.54
C GLY A 226 1.83 0.02 22.28
N ARG A 227 0.81 0.71 21.75
CA ARG A 227 0.19 1.89 22.40
C ARG A 227 -0.65 1.55 23.63
N LEU A 228 -1.15 0.32 23.73
CA LEU A 228 -1.79 -0.21 24.95
C LEU A 228 -0.77 -0.57 26.04
N GLY A 229 0.54 -0.50 25.77
CA GLY A 229 1.60 -0.77 26.74
C GLY A 229 2.08 -2.21 26.79
N PHE A 230 1.74 -3.05 25.80
CA PHE A 230 2.32 -4.39 25.70
C PHE A 230 3.82 -4.29 25.44
N ASN A 231 4.59 -5.23 26.00
CA ASN A 231 6.02 -5.32 25.73
C ASN A 231 6.31 -5.74 24.28
N LYS A 232 7.55 -5.55 23.82
CA LYS A 232 7.96 -5.81 22.43
C LYS A 232 7.69 -7.25 21.97
N GLU A 233 7.84 -8.22 22.89
CA GLU A 233 7.63 -9.64 22.60
C GLU A 233 6.15 -9.92 22.34
N ALA A 234 5.27 -9.47 23.23
CA ALA A 234 3.82 -9.59 23.06
C ALA A 234 3.30 -8.85 21.82
N VAL A 235 3.86 -7.67 21.51
CA VAL A 235 3.53 -6.93 20.27
C VAL A 235 3.91 -7.75 19.04
N ARG A 236 5.08 -8.41 19.04
CA ARG A 236 5.52 -9.30 17.96
C ARG A 236 4.61 -10.51 17.81
N GLU A 237 4.26 -11.16 18.92
CA GLU A 237 3.34 -12.32 18.91
C GLU A 237 1.96 -11.95 18.38
N ILE A 238 1.40 -10.80 18.81
CA ILE A 238 0.11 -10.30 18.32
C ILE A 238 0.20 -9.98 16.82
N GLY A 239 1.26 -9.34 16.36
CA GLY A 239 1.48 -9.06 14.95
C GLY A 239 1.62 -10.33 14.11
N SER A 240 2.35 -11.35 14.61
CA SER A 240 2.47 -12.65 13.98
C SER A 240 1.10 -13.35 13.90
N ALA A 241 0.34 -13.36 14.98
CA ALA A 241 -0.99 -13.94 14.99
C ALA A 241 -1.93 -13.24 14.01
N ALA A 242 -1.84 -11.91 13.89
CA ALA A 242 -2.59 -11.14 12.92
C ALA A 242 -2.21 -11.46 11.46
N LEU A 243 -0.95 -11.81 11.15
CA LEU A 243 -0.56 -12.27 9.81
C LEU A 243 -1.31 -13.54 9.39
N PHE A 244 -1.67 -14.39 10.33
CA PHE A 244 -2.25 -15.71 10.07
C PHE A 244 -3.75 -15.79 10.35
N HIS A 245 -4.41 -14.68 10.76
CA HIS A 245 -5.84 -14.72 11.14
C HIS A 245 -6.72 -15.34 10.05
N ASP A 246 -6.44 -15.06 8.80
CA ASP A 246 -7.20 -15.44 7.61
C ASP A 246 -6.58 -16.63 6.82
N ILE A 247 -5.55 -17.29 7.35
CA ILE A 247 -4.78 -18.32 6.61
C ILE A 247 -5.65 -19.47 6.10
N GLY A 248 -6.69 -19.83 6.83
CA GLY A 248 -7.62 -20.90 6.43
C GLY A 248 -8.38 -20.63 5.13
N LYS A 249 -8.38 -19.40 4.63
CA LYS A 249 -8.96 -19.04 3.30
C LYS A 249 -8.27 -19.76 2.14
N ILE A 250 -7.05 -20.29 2.32
CA ILE A 250 -6.36 -21.10 1.31
C ILE A 250 -7.16 -22.37 0.96
N TYR A 251 -7.94 -22.91 1.90
CA TYR A 251 -8.77 -24.09 1.70
C TYR A 251 -10.15 -23.77 1.12
N ILE A 252 -10.49 -22.48 0.98
CA ILE A 252 -11.77 -22.04 0.42
C ILE A 252 -11.64 -21.83 -1.10
N SER A 253 -12.63 -22.31 -1.85
CA SER A 253 -12.63 -22.17 -3.30
C SER A 253 -12.45 -20.69 -3.73
N ARG A 254 -11.49 -20.45 -4.60
CA ARG A 254 -11.24 -19.11 -5.18
C ARG A 254 -12.46 -18.50 -5.88
N LYS A 255 -13.35 -19.38 -6.43
CA LYS A 255 -14.61 -18.92 -7.06
C LYS A 255 -15.54 -18.28 -6.04
N ILE A 256 -15.56 -18.75 -4.78
CA ILE A 256 -16.37 -18.21 -3.70
C ILE A 256 -15.74 -16.93 -3.19
N ILE A 257 -14.43 -16.92 -2.89
CA ILE A 257 -13.70 -15.76 -2.37
C ILE A 257 -13.76 -14.56 -3.33
N ARG A 258 -13.65 -14.82 -4.65
CA ARG A 258 -13.64 -13.77 -5.69
C ARG A 258 -15.00 -13.42 -6.27
N LYS A 259 -16.09 -13.95 -5.73
CA LYS A 259 -17.44 -13.68 -6.22
C LYS A 259 -17.79 -12.20 -6.04
N SER A 260 -18.12 -11.51 -7.13
CA SER A 260 -18.47 -10.09 -7.13
C SER A 260 -19.89 -9.80 -6.63
N GLY A 261 -20.78 -10.83 -6.62
CA GLY A 261 -22.16 -10.73 -6.17
C GLY A 261 -22.35 -11.15 -4.72
N LYS A 262 -23.59 -11.08 -4.24
CA LYS A 262 -23.96 -11.59 -2.91
C LYS A 262 -23.67 -13.10 -2.83
N LEU A 263 -23.06 -13.51 -1.71
CA LEU A 263 -22.86 -14.93 -1.38
C LEU A 263 -24.22 -15.56 -1.02
N THR A 264 -24.42 -16.82 -1.43
CA THR A 264 -25.51 -17.64 -0.88
C THR A 264 -25.19 -18.03 0.57
N GLU A 265 -26.19 -18.46 1.33
CA GLU A 265 -25.97 -18.96 2.70
C GLU A 265 -24.95 -20.11 2.73
N GLN A 266 -25.06 -21.04 1.80
CA GLN A 266 -24.12 -22.17 1.69
C GLN A 266 -22.69 -21.73 1.33
N GLU A 267 -22.53 -20.72 0.47
CA GLU A 267 -21.21 -20.16 0.17
C GLU A 267 -20.63 -19.42 1.37
N PHE A 268 -21.47 -18.68 2.09
CA PHE A 268 -21.05 -17.97 3.29
C PHE A 268 -20.67 -18.94 4.41
N ASP A 269 -21.41 -20.05 4.59
CA ASP A 269 -21.05 -21.10 5.56
C ASP A 269 -19.70 -21.76 5.23
N LYS A 270 -19.42 -21.95 3.94
CA LYS A 270 -18.08 -22.42 3.53
C LYS A 270 -16.99 -21.43 3.89
N ILE A 271 -17.23 -20.11 3.71
CA ILE A 271 -16.27 -19.09 4.11
C ILE A 271 -16.05 -19.11 5.62
N LYS A 272 -17.10 -19.24 6.44
CA LYS A 272 -16.97 -19.30 7.90
C LYS A 272 -16.03 -20.39 8.39
N ASN A 273 -15.89 -21.49 7.64
CA ASN A 273 -15.00 -22.57 8.01
C ASN A 273 -13.51 -22.20 8.00
N HIS A 274 -13.12 -21.04 7.37
CA HIS A 274 -11.72 -20.65 7.36
C HIS A 274 -11.13 -20.46 8.77
N VAL A 275 -11.94 -20.09 9.76
CA VAL A 275 -11.45 -19.90 11.14
C VAL A 275 -11.03 -21.23 11.77
N ILE A 276 -11.78 -22.31 11.50
CA ILE A 276 -11.46 -23.66 11.97
C ILE A 276 -10.27 -24.20 11.21
N LEU A 277 -10.32 -24.18 9.87
CA LEU A 277 -9.27 -24.66 9.00
C LEU A 277 -7.94 -23.90 9.23
N GLY A 278 -8.01 -22.59 9.50
CA GLY A 278 -6.85 -21.79 9.85
C GLY A 278 -6.25 -22.18 11.20
N ALA A 279 -7.08 -22.40 12.20
CA ALA A 279 -6.62 -22.86 13.51
C ALA A 279 -6.00 -24.26 13.43
N GLU A 280 -6.62 -25.20 12.71
CA GLU A 280 -6.10 -26.55 12.47
C GLU A 280 -4.72 -26.50 11.77
N LEU A 281 -4.57 -25.66 10.73
CA LEU A 281 -3.28 -25.47 10.07
C LEU A 281 -2.24 -24.89 11.04
N MET A 282 -2.60 -23.86 11.83
CA MET A 282 -1.65 -23.23 12.75
C MET A 282 -1.24 -24.15 13.91
N LEU A 283 -2.05 -25.16 14.26
CA LEU A 283 -1.66 -26.19 15.24
C LEU A 283 -0.44 -27.00 14.77
N GLU A 284 -0.28 -27.23 13.46
CA GLU A 284 0.89 -27.91 12.90
C GLU A 284 2.19 -27.11 13.10
N TYR A 285 2.07 -25.78 13.27
CA TYR A 285 3.19 -24.85 13.45
C TYR A 285 3.34 -24.31 14.88
N VAL A 286 2.65 -24.89 15.86
CA VAL A 286 2.62 -24.39 17.23
C VAL A 286 4.01 -24.34 17.88
N ASP A 287 4.88 -25.31 17.57
CA ASP A 287 6.24 -25.36 18.08
C ASP A 287 7.11 -24.19 17.54
N SER A 288 6.80 -23.68 16.36
CA SER A 288 7.54 -22.60 15.70
C SER A 288 6.97 -21.22 15.94
N LEU A 289 5.64 -21.10 15.99
CA LEU A 289 4.93 -19.82 16.02
C LEU A 289 4.21 -19.56 17.35
N GLY A 290 4.18 -20.54 18.26
CA GLY A 290 3.42 -20.47 19.49
C GLY A 290 1.91 -20.67 19.29
N MET A 291 1.16 -20.64 20.39
CA MET A 291 -0.29 -20.89 20.40
C MET A 291 -1.11 -19.71 19.93
N LEU A 292 -0.57 -18.49 19.99
CA LEU A 292 -1.37 -17.28 19.74
C LEU A 292 -1.94 -17.19 18.32
N PRO A 293 -1.21 -17.55 17.23
CA PRO A 293 -1.79 -17.63 15.88
C PRO A 293 -2.98 -18.59 15.77
N VAL A 294 -2.95 -19.74 16.47
CA VAL A 294 -4.07 -20.69 16.52
C VAL A 294 -5.31 -20.04 17.13
N VAL A 295 -5.12 -19.40 18.30
CA VAL A 295 -6.20 -18.73 19.03
C VAL A 295 -6.81 -17.60 18.21
N VAL A 296 -6.00 -16.74 17.61
CA VAL A 296 -6.47 -15.60 16.81
C VAL A 296 -7.16 -16.08 15.53
N ALA A 297 -6.62 -17.06 14.82
CA ALA A 297 -7.26 -17.64 13.64
C ALA A 297 -8.67 -18.20 13.96
N TYR A 298 -8.82 -18.82 15.12
CA TYR A 298 -10.11 -19.36 15.55
C TYR A 298 -11.10 -18.28 16.02
N GLU A 299 -10.61 -17.25 16.76
CA GLU A 299 -11.46 -16.34 17.53
C GLU A 299 -11.82 -15.03 16.83
N HIS A 300 -11.06 -14.56 15.82
CA HIS A 300 -11.17 -13.20 15.29
C HIS A 300 -12.57 -12.82 14.75
N HIS A 301 -13.42 -13.80 14.46
CA HIS A 301 -14.82 -13.60 14.05
C HIS A 301 -15.86 -13.99 15.11
N LEU A 302 -15.45 -14.35 16.33
CA LEU A 302 -16.38 -14.71 17.39
C LEU A 302 -17.30 -13.57 17.82
N LYS A 303 -16.88 -12.32 17.65
CA LYS A 303 -17.45 -11.09 18.22
C LYS A 303 -17.37 -11.07 19.77
N TYR A 304 -17.36 -9.88 20.33
CA TYR A 304 -17.26 -9.70 21.78
C TYR A 304 -18.43 -10.33 22.55
N ASP A 305 -19.68 -10.20 22.05
CA ASP A 305 -20.90 -10.81 22.62
C ASP A 305 -21.06 -12.29 22.24
N ARG A 306 -20.11 -12.88 21.47
CA ARG A 306 -20.09 -14.24 20.97
C ARG A 306 -21.22 -14.61 20.01
N SER A 307 -21.88 -13.61 19.42
CA SER A 307 -22.88 -13.83 18.37
C SER A 307 -22.28 -14.24 17.02
N GLY A 308 -20.96 -14.14 16.87
CA GLY A 308 -20.22 -14.44 15.66
C GLY A 308 -20.00 -15.95 15.41
N TYR A 309 -18.88 -16.28 14.77
CA TYR A 309 -18.48 -17.66 14.44
C TYR A 309 -16.97 -17.87 14.67
N PRO A 310 -16.55 -19.13 14.90
CA PRO A 310 -17.35 -20.33 15.05
C PRO A 310 -18.13 -20.30 16.38
N LYS A 311 -19.07 -21.21 16.56
CA LYS A 311 -19.72 -21.37 17.88
C LYS A 311 -18.83 -22.20 18.77
N PRO A 312 -18.25 -21.63 19.85
CA PRO A 312 -17.40 -22.41 20.75
C PRO A 312 -18.23 -23.47 21.50
N ALA A 313 -17.62 -24.66 21.65
CA ALA A 313 -18.26 -25.76 22.37
C ALA A 313 -18.47 -25.45 23.87
N PHE A 314 -17.62 -24.58 24.43
CA PHE A 314 -17.66 -24.18 25.84
C PHE A 314 -17.62 -22.64 25.97
N PRO A 315 -18.24 -22.07 27.01
CA PRO A 315 -18.10 -20.65 27.32
C PRO A 315 -16.64 -20.33 27.65
N CYS A 316 -16.00 -19.52 26.78
CA CYS A 316 -14.64 -19.05 27.01
C CYS A 316 -14.60 -17.52 26.90
N LYS A 317 -13.63 -16.87 27.54
CA LYS A 317 -13.35 -15.47 27.26
C LYS A 317 -12.45 -15.41 26.03
N MET A 318 -12.72 -14.49 25.11
CA MET A 318 -11.82 -14.23 24.00
C MET A 318 -10.46 -13.74 24.50
N HIS A 319 -9.42 -14.17 23.84
CA HIS A 319 -8.08 -13.67 24.11
C HIS A 319 -7.97 -12.19 23.70
N VAL A 320 -7.23 -11.40 24.48
CA VAL A 320 -7.09 -9.95 24.20
C VAL A 320 -6.50 -9.68 22.82
N ALA A 321 -5.59 -10.52 22.33
CA ALA A 321 -5.04 -10.42 20.98
C ALA A 321 -6.13 -10.58 19.91
N SER A 322 -7.06 -11.52 20.10
CA SER A 322 -8.18 -11.72 19.17
C SER A 322 -9.13 -10.51 19.13
N LEU A 323 -9.34 -9.87 20.28
CA LEU A 323 -10.13 -8.63 20.36
C LEU A 323 -9.43 -7.48 19.63
N ILE A 324 -8.10 -7.34 19.79
CA ILE A 324 -7.28 -6.34 19.09
C ILE A 324 -7.34 -6.59 17.58
N VAL A 325 -7.05 -7.82 17.14
CA VAL A 325 -7.01 -8.18 15.71
C VAL A 325 -8.39 -8.00 15.08
N SER A 326 -9.49 -8.37 15.75
CA SER A 326 -10.85 -8.18 15.25
C SER A 326 -11.20 -6.71 14.98
N ILE A 327 -10.76 -5.78 15.85
CA ILE A 327 -10.94 -4.33 15.63
C ILE A 327 -10.15 -3.88 14.41
N CYS A 328 -8.86 -4.28 14.31
CA CYS A 328 -7.97 -3.90 13.22
C CYS A 328 -8.42 -4.48 11.87
N ASP A 329 -8.89 -5.74 11.85
CA ASP A 329 -9.41 -6.42 10.67
C ASP A 329 -10.62 -5.67 10.08
N VAL A 330 -11.63 -5.41 10.92
CA VAL A 330 -12.82 -4.69 10.46
C VAL A 330 -12.50 -3.27 10.04
N TYR A 331 -11.63 -2.56 10.75
CA TYR A 331 -11.20 -1.22 10.37
C TYR A 331 -10.51 -1.22 9.00
N ASP A 332 -9.53 -2.11 8.76
CA ASP A 332 -8.86 -2.20 7.46
C ASP A 332 -9.83 -2.64 6.36
N ALA A 333 -10.70 -3.61 6.62
CA ALA A 333 -11.71 -4.06 5.66
C ALA A 333 -12.72 -2.96 5.25
N LEU A 334 -13.05 -2.02 6.14
CA LEU A 334 -13.89 -0.86 5.85
C LEU A 334 -13.12 0.27 5.17
N SER A 335 -11.83 0.42 5.49
CA SER A 335 -10.94 1.45 4.94
C SER A 335 -10.43 1.10 3.55
N SER A 336 -10.36 -0.21 3.21
CA SER A 336 -9.84 -0.70 1.95
C SER A 336 -10.89 -0.68 0.84
N ARG A 337 -10.50 -0.19 -0.35
CA ARG A 337 -11.36 -0.18 -1.54
C ARG A 337 -11.65 -1.61 -2.00
N ARG A 338 -12.92 -2.00 -2.05
CA ARG A 338 -13.38 -3.24 -2.71
C ARG A 338 -14.03 -2.89 -4.04
N SER A 339 -13.78 -3.70 -5.08
CA SER A 339 -14.22 -3.47 -6.47
C SER A 339 -15.72 -3.23 -6.67
N TYR A 340 -16.54 -3.44 -5.65
CA TYR A 340 -18.00 -3.36 -5.69
C TYR A 340 -18.61 -2.52 -4.55
N LYS A 341 -17.79 -1.76 -3.80
CA LYS A 341 -18.28 -0.92 -2.70
C LYS A 341 -17.56 0.43 -2.73
N ALA A 342 -18.33 1.51 -2.59
CA ALA A 342 -17.76 2.84 -2.43
C ALA A 342 -16.90 2.89 -1.15
N ASP A 343 -15.79 3.61 -1.20
CA ASP A 343 -14.95 3.87 -0.04
C ASP A 343 -15.77 4.60 1.02
N TYR A 344 -15.77 4.09 2.23
CA TYR A 344 -16.38 4.83 3.33
C TYR A 344 -15.45 5.98 3.76
N PRO A 345 -15.98 7.22 3.91
CA PRO A 345 -15.25 8.26 4.59
C PRO A 345 -14.84 7.79 6.01
N PRO A 346 -13.70 8.23 6.54
CA PRO A 346 -13.22 7.79 7.85
C PRO A 346 -14.24 7.98 8.98
N GLN A 347 -15.00 9.08 8.96
CA GLN A 347 -16.07 9.32 9.93
C GLN A 347 -17.17 8.26 9.84
N VAL A 348 -17.54 7.81 8.65
CA VAL A 348 -18.54 6.77 8.45
C VAL A 348 -18.03 5.41 8.97
N ILE A 349 -16.73 5.13 8.81
CA ILE A 349 -16.11 3.92 9.39
C ILE A 349 -16.24 3.95 10.91
N TYR A 350 -15.89 5.06 11.54
CA TYR A 350 -16.06 5.26 12.97
C TYR A 350 -17.51 5.00 13.41
N GLU A 351 -18.49 5.62 12.73
CA GLU A 351 -19.92 5.46 13.05
C GLU A 351 -20.40 4.01 12.89
N ILE A 352 -19.93 3.29 11.84
CA ILE A 352 -20.26 1.87 11.63
C ILE A 352 -19.72 1.02 12.79
N MET A 353 -18.45 1.20 13.15
CA MET A 353 -17.83 0.42 14.22
C MET A 353 -18.40 0.75 15.58
N LEU A 354 -18.74 2.02 15.82
CA LEU A 354 -19.36 2.45 17.08
C LEU A 354 -20.75 1.84 17.30
N LYS A 355 -21.55 1.61 16.24
CA LYS A 355 -22.85 0.93 16.34
C LYS A 355 -22.75 -0.51 16.86
N ASP A 356 -21.63 -1.15 16.61
CA ASP A 356 -21.35 -2.52 17.03
C ASP A 356 -20.50 -2.61 18.32
N LYS A 357 -20.27 -1.46 19.00
CA LYS A 357 -19.62 -1.40 20.31
C LYS A 357 -20.42 -2.20 21.36
N GLY A 358 -19.73 -3.05 22.10
CA GLY A 358 -20.35 -3.97 23.08
C GLY A 358 -21.00 -5.21 22.45
N LYS A 359 -21.05 -5.30 21.11
CA LYS A 359 -21.51 -6.47 20.36
C LYS A 359 -20.35 -7.14 19.64
N ALA A 360 -19.90 -6.54 18.54
CA ALA A 360 -18.76 -7.06 17.82
C ALA A 360 -17.44 -6.73 18.53
N PHE A 361 -17.33 -5.56 19.13
CA PHE A 361 -16.09 -5.02 19.69
C PHE A 361 -16.16 -4.82 21.19
N GLU A 362 -15.05 -5.12 21.86
CA GLU A 362 -14.85 -4.80 23.27
C GLU A 362 -14.88 -3.26 23.46
N PRO A 363 -15.75 -2.74 24.35
CA PRO A 363 -16.04 -1.31 24.44
C PRO A 363 -14.82 -0.42 24.71
N VAL A 364 -13.97 -0.81 25.66
CA VAL A 364 -12.80 -0.03 26.09
C VAL A 364 -11.71 -0.06 25.00
N LEU A 365 -11.49 -1.23 24.39
CA LEU A 365 -10.52 -1.36 23.30
C LEU A 365 -10.94 -0.56 22.06
N LEU A 366 -12.23 -0.56 21.70
CA LEU A 366 -12.70 0.22 20.57
C LEU A 366 -12.51 1.73 20.79
N ASP A 367 -12.87 2.23 21.98
CA ASP A 367 -12.66 3.63 22.33
C ASP A 367 -11.18 4.00 22.29
N LYS A 368 -10.32 3.15 22.87
CA LYS A 368 -8.87 3.37 22.85
C LYS A 368 -8.28 3.30 21.45
N PHE A 369 -8.78 2.40 20.61
CA PHE A 369 -8.35 2.34 19.20
C PHE A 369 -8.58 3.67 18.48
N PHE A 370 -9.81 4.21 18.55
CA PHE A 370 -10.10 5.49 17.91
C PHE A 370 -9.45 6.69 18.61
N SER A 371 -9.17 6.62 19.91
CA SER A 371 -8.37 7.68 20.55
C SER A 371 -6.94 7.75 20.03
N LEU A 372 -6.37 6.61 19.59
CA LEU A 372 -4.99 6.51 19.10
C LEU A 372 -4.86 6.75 17.59
N ILE A 373 -5.87 6.38 16.81
CA ILE A 373 -5.84 6.50 15.34
C ILE A 373 -6.55 7.77 14.88
N GLY A 374 -7.41 8.36 15.73
CA GLY A 374 -8.31 9.44 15.37
C GLY A 374 -9.46 8.99 14.48
N VAL A 375 -10.44 9.87 14.30
CA VAL A 375 -11.48 9.70 13.28
C VAL A 375 -10.93 10.05 11.90
N TRP A 376 -9.99 10.96 11.83
CA TRP A 376 -9.35 11.44 10.60
C TRP A 376 -7.88 11.02 10.56
N PRO A 377 -7.55 9.83 10.05
CA PRO A 377 -6.17 9.31 10.09
C PRO A 377 -5.14 10.28 9.51
N ILE A 378 -3.92 10.25 10.02
CA ILE A 378 -2.78 11.01 9.50
C ILE A 378 -2.67 10.82 7.99
N GLY A 379 -2.45 11.91 7.24
CA GLY A 379 -2.43 11.91 5.78
C GLY A 379 -3.82 12.10 5.13
N SER A 380 -4.90 12.15 5.90
CA SER A 380 -6.23 12.47 5.36
C SER A 380 -6.29 13.91 4.87
N LYS A 381 -6.79 14.13 3.65
CA LYS A 381 -7.16 15.45 3.15
C LYS A 381 -8.59 15.77 3.53
N VAL A 382 -8.79 16.90 4.16
CA VAL A 382 -10.11 17.36 4.60
C VAL A 382 -10.33 18.84 4.27
N ILE A 383 -11.58 19.27 4.26
CA ILE A 383 -11.98 20.67 4.09
C ILE A 383 -12.53 21.16 5.42
N LEU A 384 -12.04 22.30 5.86
CA LEU A 384 -12.57 22.99 7.03
C LEU A 384 -13.83 23.79 6.67
N ASN A 385 -14.61 24.16 7.69
CA ASN A 385 -15.83 24.95 7.54
C ASN A 385 -15.63 26.35 6.96
N ASP A 386 -14.38 26.84 6.89
CA ASP A 386 -14.00 28.10 6.23
C ASP A 386 -13.51 27.89 4.78
N GLY A 387 -13.59 26.66 4.26
CA GLY A 387 -13.23 26.28 2.90
C GLY A 387 -11.76 25.89 2.68
N ARG A 388 -10.89 26.05 3.67
CA ARG A 388 -9.47 25.66 3.53
C ARG A 388 -9.30 24.17 3.39
N VAL A 389 -8.44 23.76 2.46
CA VAL A 389 -8.00 22.36 2.30
C VAL A 389 -6.79 22.12 3.20
N VAL A 390 -6.89 21.12 4.05
CA VAL A 390 -5.85 20.79 5.03
C VAL A 390 -5.51 19.31 5.01
N LEU A 391 -4.30 18.99 5.46
CA LEU A 391 -3.79 17.64 5.62
C LEU A 391 -3.65 17.32 7.11
N VAL A 392 -4.20 16.19 7.56
CA VAL A 392 -4.04 15.75 8.95
C VAL A 392 -2.59 15.32 9.18
N LYS A 393 -1.94 15.91 10.20
CA LYS A 393 -0.53 15.66 10.53
C LYS A 393 -0.35 14.91 11.85
N GLU A 394 -1.20 15.17 12.83
CA GLU A 394 -1.15 14.55 14.14
C GLU A 394 -2.56 14.31 14.67
N GLU A 395 -2.73 13.18 15.35
CA GLU A 395 -3.96 12.84 16.06
C GLU A 395 -4.04 13.61 17.39
N ASN A 396 -5.26 13.71 17.91
CA ASN A 396 -5.50 14.24 19.24
C ASN A 396 -6.26 13.18 20.08
N GLU A 397 -5.55 12.51 20.98
CA GLU A 397 -6.11 11.41 21.77
C GLU A 397 -7.27 11.84 22.69
N ASP A 398 -7.31 13.11 23.10
CA ASP A 398 -8.38 13.65 23.96
C ASP A 398 -9.58 14.20 23.15
N ASP A 399 -9.41 14.51 21.87
CA ASP A 399 -10.48 14.96 20.97
C ASP A 399 -10.28 14.39 19.58
N ILE A 400 -10.74 13.17 19.37
CA ILE A 400 -10.56 12.36 18.15
C ILE A 400 -11.11 13.00 16.88
N PHE A 401 -11.93 14.05 17.01
CA PHE A 401 -12.49 14.83 15.89
C PHE A 401 -11.71 16.06 15.54
N SER A 402 -10.75 16.47 16.38
CA SER A 402 -10.01 17.74 16.27
C SER A 402 -8.51 17.50 16.19
N PRO A 403 -8.00 16.91 15.08
CA PRO A 403 -6.57 16.67 14.87
C PRO A 403 -5.79 17.97 14.66
N ARG A 404 -4.45 17.89 14.68
CA ARG A 404 -3.59 18.95 14.14
C ARG A 404 -3.45 18.80 12.63
N VAL A 405 -3.61 19.88 11.90
CA VAL A 405 -3.67 19.88 10.45
C VAL A 405 -2.73 20.92 9.86
N GLU A 406 -2.24 20.66 8.66
CA GLU A 406 -1.44 21.59 7.86
C GLU A 406 -2.29 22.17 6.73
N VAL A 407 -2.34 23.48 6.61
CA VAL A 407 -3.00 24.16 5.50
C VAL A 407 -2.17 23.99 4.23
N LYS A 408 -2.77 23.40 3.18
CA LYS A 408 -2.07 23.01 1.96
C LYS A 408 -1.35 24.17 1.26
N ASP A 409 -1.95 25.37 1.26
CA ASP A 409 -1.45 26.50 0.48
C ASP A 409 -0.41 27.34 1.23
N SER A 410 -0.46 27.38 2.56
CA SER A 410 0.44 28.19 3.39
C SER A 410 1.47 27.37 4.19
N GLY A 411 1.25 26.06 4.37
CA GLY A 411 2.06 25.24 5.27
C GLY A 411 1.81 25.52 6.76
N GLU A 412 0.83 26.36 7.10
CA GLU A 412 0.48 26.72 8.48
C GLU A 412 -0.07 25.49 9.22
N ILE A 413 0.45 25.23 10.43
CA ILE A 413 -0.06 24.16 11.29
C ILE A 413 -1.15 24.74 12.21
N LEU A 414 -2.33 24.13 12.15
CA LEU A 414 -3.48 24.50 12.97
C LEU A 414 -3.79 23.36 13.96
N ASP A 415 -3.98 23.71 15.23
CA ASP A 415 -4.52 22.81 16.24
C ASP A 415 -6.04 22.98 16.30
N LEU A 416 -6.77 22.04 15.69
CA LEU A 416 -8.24 22.14 15.64
C LEU A 416 -8.89 21.98 17.02
N LYS A 417 -8.22 21.38 18.01
CA LYS A 417 -8.72 21.32 19.39
C LYS A 417 -8.73 22.70 20.03
N ALA A 418 -7.64 23.47 19.87
CA ALA A 418 -7.55 24.85 20.35
C ALA A 418 -8.54 25.76 19.62
N LEU A 419 -8.86 25.48 18.37
CA LEU A 419 -9.70 26.27 17.48
C LEU A 419 -11.13 25.74 17.31
N LYS A 420 -11.55 24.76 18.11
CA LYS A 420 -12.78 23.99 17.88
C LYS A 420 -14.08 24.79 17.90
N ASN A 421 -14.08 26.00 18.50
CA ASN A 421 -15.22 26.89 18.48
C ASN A 421 -15.37 27.65 17.15
N THR A 422 -14.33 27.73 16.35
CA THR A 422 -14.28 28.47 15.10
C THR A 422 -14.02 27.59 13.88
N LEU A 423 -13.17 26.58 14.04
CA LEU A 423 -12.77 25.68 12.96
C LEU A 423 -13.17 24.24 13.28
N LYS A 424 -13.71 23.57 12.25
CA LYS A 424 -14.05 22.16 12.30
C LYS A 424 -13.90 21.55 10.91
N ILE A 425 -13.63 20.26 10.88
CA ILE A 425 -13.65 19.50 9.63
C ILE A 425 -15.10 19.35 9.17
N GLU A 426 -15.37 19.83 7.96
CA GLU A 426 -16.68 19.77 7.34
C GLU A 426 -16.80 18.56 6.42
N ARG A 427 -15.75 18.26 5.65
CA ARG A 427 -15.81 17.22 4.64
C ARG A 427 -14.45 16.54 4.41
N TYR A 428 -14.50 15.23 4.21
CA TYR A 428 -13.39 14.43 3.73
C TYR A 428 -13.24 14.58 2.20
N ILE A 429 -12.00 14.75 1.75
CA ILE A 429 -11.65 14.71 0.33
C ILE A 429 -11.23 13.28 0.01
N ASN A 430 -12.09 12.57 -0.71
CA ASN A 430 -11.71 11.26 -1.21
C ASN A 430 -10.66 11.45 -2.32
N PRO A 431 -9.42 10.93 -2.15
CA PRO A 431 -8.34 11.11 -3.12
C PRO A 431 -8.67 10.56 -4.51
N TYR A 432 -9.66 9.66 -4.61
CA TYR A 432 -10.06 9.01 -5.87
C TYR A 432 -11.11 9.81 -6.65
N THR A 433 -11.98 10.57 -5.97
CA THR A 433 -13.00 11.38 -6.65
C THR A 433 -12.46 12.72 -7.17
N GLU A 434 -11.34 13.21 -6.63
CA GLU A 434 -10.66 14.39 -7.19
C GLU A 434 -10.08 14.12 -8.59
N SER A 435 -9.64 12.90 -8.86
CA SER A 435 -9.13 12.50 -10.17
C SER A 435 -10.23 12.37 -11.24
N GLU A 436 -11.46 12.01 -10.84
CA GLU A 436 -12.60 11.88 -11.76
C GLU A 436 -13.20 13.24 -12.17
N LYS A 437 -13.20 14.24 -11.29
CA LYS A 437 -13.72 15.59 -11.60
C LYS A 437 -12.78 16.46 -12.43
N LYS A 438 -11.47 16.21 -12.42
CA LYS A 438 -10.50 16.89 -13.29
C LYS A 438 -10.45 16.33 -14.71
N GLY A 439 -11.16 15.25 -15.02
CA GLY A 439 -11.26 14.65 -16.34
C GLY A 439 -12.55 14.99 -17.11
N GLN A 440 -13.43 15.83 -16.56
CA GLN A 440 -14.71 16.24 -17.18
C GLN A 440 -14.85 17.75 -17.44
N ASN A 441 -13.77 18.53 -17.27
CA ASN A 441 -13.76 19.95 -17.70
C ASN A 441 -12.73 20.19 -18.78
#